data_de7158821265f1be03520ee7cdae1daf
#
_entry.id   de7158821265f1be03520ee7cdae1daf
#
_cell.length_a   1.000
_cell.length_b   1.000
_cell.length_c   1.000
_cell.angle_alpha   90.00
_cell.angle_beta   90.00
_cell.angle_gamma   90.00
#
_symmetry.space_group_name_H-M   'P 1'
#
loop_
_entity.id
_entity.type
_entity.pdbx_description
1 polymer ?
#
loop_
_entity_poly.entity_id
_entity_poly.type
_entity_poly.pdbx_seq_one_letter_code
_entity_poly.pdbx_strand_id
1 'polypeptide(L)'
;MPFPVARRDLPALALAALLGTSGALHLRRPGIFRPLIPRSLGNPDPWVLGSGVAELACAAALAVPATRRLGGLASAALLVGVFPGNVTMAVRSRPDARSWTGKPVVAWARLPLQVPLVAWAVAVARQPG
;
A
#
# COMPACT_ATOMS: atom_id res chain seq x y z
N MET A 1 -9.35 -12.75 25.43
CA MET A 1 -10.69 -12.69 24.81
C MET A 1 -10.69 -11.82 23.59
N PRO A 2 -11.04 -12.41 22.45
CA PRO A 2 -11.16 -11.58 21.26
C PRO A 2 -12.36 -10.64 21.41
N PHE A 3 -12.14 -9.36 21.16
CA PHE A 3 -13.25 -8.41 21.11
C PHE A 3 -14.06 -8.66 19.84
N PRO A 4 -15.40 -8.60 19.92
CA PRO A 4 -16.21 -8.76 18.72
C PRO A 4 -15.90 -7.64 17.73
N VAL A 5 -15.73 -8.00 16.45
CA VAL A 5 -15.49 -7.03 15.40
C VAL A 5 -16.82 -6.35 15.08
N ALA A 6 -16.88 -5.03 15.30
CA ALA A 6 -18.04 -4.24 14.93
C ALA A 6 -17.97 -3.85 13.45
N ARG A 7 -19.13 -3.57 12.84
CA ARG A 7 -19.16 -3.13 11.44
C ARG A 7 -18.27 -1.91 11.18
N ARG A 8 -18.19 -1.00 12.15
CA ARG A 8 -17.34 0.20 12.06
C ARG A 8 -15.85 -0.12 11.97
N ASP A 9 -15.44 -1.32 12.42
CA ASP A 9 -14.05 -1.75 12.39
C ASP A 9 -13.64 -2.33 11.03
N LEU A 10 -14.61 -2.77 10.22
CA LEU A 10 -14.35 -3.46 8.97
C LEU A 10 -13.51 -2.65 7.97
N PRO A 11 -13.80 -1.34 7.75
CA PRO A 11 -12.97 -0.58 6.82
C PRO A 11 -11.50 -0.51 7.22
N ALA A 12 -11.23 -0.31 8.51
CA ALA A 12 -9.85 -0.25 9.01
C ALA A 12 -9.17 -1.60 8.94
N LEU A 13 -9.87 -2.68 9.33
CA LEU A 13 -9.30 -4.03 9.31
C LEU A 13 -9.07 -4.53 7.90
N ALA A 14 -9.96 -4.20 6.96
CA ALA A 14 -9.78 -4.55 5.56
C ALA A 14 -8.59 -3.82 4.95
N LEU A 15 -8.42 -2.53 5.26
CA LEU A 15 -7.26 -1.77 4.81
C LEU A 15 -5.97 -2.31 5.43
N ALA A 16 -6.02 -2.67 6.72
CA ALA A 16 -4.90 -3.30 7.41
C ALA A 16 -4.49 -4.62 6.73
N ALA A 17 -5.45 -5.43 6.33
CA ALA A 17 -5.18 -6.69 5.64
C ALA A 17 -4.53 -6.43 4.26
N LEU A 18 -5.01 -5.44 3.53
CA LEU A 18 -4.45 -5.06 2.24
C LEU A 18 -3.00 -4.60 2.38
N LEU A 19 -2.74 -3.64 3.28
CA LEU A 19 -1.41 -3.11 3.50
C LEU A 19 -0.47 -4.14 4.11
N GLY A 20 -0.98 -4.96 5.02
CA GLY A 20 -0.19 -6.04 5.62
C GLY A 20 0.25 -7.06 4.58
N THR A 21 -0.64 -7.46 3.69
CA THR A 21 -0.31 -8.38 2.60
C THR A 21 0.70 -7.76 1.65
N SER A 22 0.47 -6.52 1.23
CA SER A 22 1.39 -5.80 0.34
C SER A 22 2.77 -5.63 0.99
N GLY A 23 2.82 -5.20 2.25
CA GLY A 23 4.07 -5.05 2.98
C GLY A 23 4.84 -6.36 3.11
N ALA A 24 4.14 -7.45 3.40
CA ALA A 24 4.76 -8.77 3.48
C ALA A 24 5.34 -9.19 2.13
N LEU A 25 4.66 -8.91 1.02
CA LEU A 25 5.16 -9.20 -0.32
C LEU A 25 6.41 -8.38 -0.64
N HIS A 26 6.45 -7.12 -0.22
CA HIS A 26 7.64 -6.27 -0.41
C HIS A 26 8.87 -6.90 0.24
N LEU A 27 8.69 -7.47 1.43
CA LEU A 27 9.81 -8.06 2.18
C LEU A 27 10.17 -9.46 1.68
N ARG A 28 9.18 -10.24 1.25
CA ARG A 28 9.42 -11.62 0.81
C ARG A 28 9.81 -11.72 -0.66
N ARG A 29 9.28 -10.84 -1.50
CA ARG A 29 9.50 -10.87 -2.95
C ARG A 29 9.81 -9.47 -3.48
N PRO A 30 10.90 -8.88 -3.03
CA PRO A 30 11.23 -7.49 -3.43
C PRO A 30 11.42 -7.35 -4.93
N GLY A 31 11.80 -8.41 -5.64
CA GLY A 31 11.98 -8.38 -7.09
C GLY A 31 10.73 -7.99 -7.86
N ILE A 32 9.54 -8.25 -7.32
CA ILE A 32 8.27 -7.85 -7.94
C ILE A 32 8.16 -6.32 -8.00
N PHE A 33 8.72 -5.63 -7.00
CA PHE A 33 8.54 -4.19 -6.82
C PHE A 33 9.73 -3.35 -7.28
N ARG A 34 10.91 -3.97 -7.53
CA ARG A 34 12.10 -3.22 -7.97
C ARG A 34 11.84 -2.37 -9.21
N PRO A 35 11.12 -2.87 -10.25
CA PRO A 35 10.87 -2.06 -11.45
C PRO A 35 10.03 -0.80 -11.20
N LEU A 36 9.34 -0.71 -10.06
CA LEU A 36 8.51 0.43 -9.71
C LEU A 36 9.33 1.64 -9.24
N ILE A 37 10.59 1.42 -8.88
CA ILE A 37 11.43 2.48 -8.32
C ILE A 37 12.10 3.24 -9.46
N PRO A 38 11.92 4.58 -9.54
CA PRO A 38 12.60 5.39 -10.54
C PRO A 38 14.11 5.24 -10.44
N ARG A 39 14.79 5.16 -11.58
CA ARG A 39 16.25 5.00 -11.62
C ARG A 39 16.98 6.15 -10.96
N SER A 40 16.39 7.34 -10.96
CA SER A 40 16.96 8.52 -10.31
C SER A 40 17.13 8.36 -8.80
N LEU A 41 16.43 7.41 -8.18
CA LEU A 41 16.53 7.15 -6.74
C LEU A 41 17.64 6.15 -6.38
N GLY A 42 18.38 5.63 -7.36
CA GLY A 42 19.50 4.72 -7.17
C GLY A 42 19.06 3.29 -6.90
N ASN A 43 19.70 2.62 -5.93
CA ASN A 43 19.39 1.23 -5.60
C ASN A 43 17.91 1.10 -5.17
N PRO A 44 17.13 0.24 -5.83
CA PRO A 44 15.70 0.07 -5.50
C PRO A 44 15.44 -0.63 -4.16
N ASP A 45 16.36 -1.46 -3.68
CA ASP A 45 16.10 -2.31 -2.52
C ASP A 45 15.73 -1.55 -1.24
N PRO A 46 16.46 -0.47 -0.84
CA PRO A 46 16.05 0.29 0.34
C PRO A 46 14.64 0.87 0.24
N TRP A 47 14.25 1.29 -0.96
CA TRP A 47 12.91 1.84 -1.19
C TRP A 47 11.84 0.77 -1.10
N VAL A 48 12.08 -0.40 -1.68
CA VAL A 48 11.13 -1.52 -1.64
C VAL A 48 10.98 -2.03 -0.21
N LEU A 49 12.08 -2.30 0.47
CA LEU A 49 12.06 -2.83 1.84
C LEU A 49 11.51 -1.79 2.82
N GLY A 50 11.90 -0.53 2.67
CA GLY A 50 11.40 0.56 3.50
C GLY A 50 9.90 0.76 3.34
N SER A 51 9.40 0.71 2.11
CA SER A 51 7.96 0.79 1.84
C SER A 51 7.21 -0.37 2.47
N GLY A 52 7.78 -1.59 2.39
CA GLY A 52 7.19 -2.77 3.00
C GLY A 52 7.06 -2.63 4.52
N VAL A 53 8.13 -2.17 5.17
CA VAL A 53 8.10 -1.91 6.62
C VAL A 53 7.07 -0.84 6.95
N ALA A 54 7.00 0.24 6.18
CA ALA A 54 6.03 1.31 6.39
C ALA A 54 4.60 0.79 6.25
N GLU A 55 4.34 -0.06 5.25
CA GLU A 55 3.02 -0.66 5.06
C GLU A 55 2.63 -1.57 6.23
N LEU A 56 3.57 -2.38 6.74
CA LEU A 56 3.32 -3.23 7.90
C LEU A 56 3.05 -2.40 9.16
N ALA A 57 3.78 -1.31 9.35
CA ALA A 57 3.56 -0.40 10.47
C ALA A 57 2.18 0.26 10.38
N CYS A 58 1.78 0.69 9.18
CA CYS A 58 0.43 1.24 8.94
C CYS A 58 -0.64 0.19 9.22
N ALA A 59 -0.44 -1.06 8.78
CA ALA A 59 -1.37 -2.14 9.01
C ALA A 59 -1.56 -2.39 10.50
N ALA A 60 -0.48 -2.42 11.27
CA ALA A 60 -0.54 -2.59 12.72
C ALA A 60 -1.29 -1.44 13.39
N ALA A 61 -1.00 -0.21 12.99
CA ALA A 61 -1.67 0.98 13.54
C ALA A 61 -3.17 0.99 13.23
N LEU A 62 -3.55 0.53 12.05
CA LEU A 62 -4.97 0.42 11.66
C LEU A 62 -5.70 -0.67 12.43
N ALA A 63 -5.03 -1.77 12.74
CA ALA A 63 -5.63 -2.90 13.44
C ALA A 63 -5.97 -2.56 14.91
N VAL A 64 -5.20 -1.66 15.53
CA VAL A 64 -5.37 -1.28 16.92
C VAL A 64 -6.25 -0.03 17.00
N PRO A 65 -7.42 -0.08 17.66
CA PRO A 65 -8.34 1.06 17.72
C PRO A 65 -7.70 2.35 18.22
N ALA A 66 -6.82 2.26 19.22
CA ALA A 66 -6.18 3.44 19.83
C ALA A 66 -5.27 4.21 18.85
N THR A 67 -4.68 3.53 17.85
CA THR A 67 -3.76 4.12 16.87
C THR A 67 -4.37 4.22 15.47
N ARG A 68 -5.63 3.88 15.33
CA ARG A 68 -6.30 3.75 14.02
C ARG A 68 -6.35 5.06 13.25
N ARG A 69 -6.61 6.16 13.92
CA ARG A 69 -6.61 7.49 13.29
C ARG A 69 -5.25 7.81 12.69
N LEU A 70 -4.20 7.62 13.47
CA LEU A 70 -2.83 7.81 13.02
C LEU A 70 -2.51 6.86 11.86
N GLY A 71 -2.94 5.60 11.99
CA GLY A 71 -2.76 4.59 10.93
C GLY A 71 -3.44 4.99 9.64
N GLY A 72 -4.64 5.54 9.70
CA GLY A 72 -5.36 6.04 8.53
C GLY A 72 -4.64 7.19 7.85
N LEU A 73 -4.17 8.17 8.63
CA LEU A 73 -3.42 9.32 8.10
C LEU A 73 -2.09 8.88 7.50
N ALA A 74 -1.35 8.03 8.20
CA ALA A 74 -0.08 7.51 7.72
C ALA A 74 -0.26 6.68 6.44
N SER A 75 -1.33 5.88 6.38
CA SER A 75 -1.66 5.09 5.19
C SER A 75 -1.98 5.98 3.99
N ALA A 76 -2.75 7.04 4.20
CA ALA A 76 -3.05 8.00 3.14
C ALA A 76 -1.76 8.66 2.62
N ALA A 77 -0.88 9.09 3.52
CA ALA A 77 0.40 9.69 3.15
C ALA A 77 1.28 8.68 2.39
N LEU A 78 1.34 7.44 2.85
CA LEU A 78 2.12 6.39 2.20
C LEU A 78 1.58 6.10 0.79
N LEU A 79 0.26 5.98 0.64
CA LEU A 79 -0.37 5.73 -0.66
C LEU A 79 -0.08 6.86 -1.65
N VAL A 80 -0.12 8.11 -1.19
CA VAL A 80 0.26 9.25 -2.03
C VAL A 80 1.75 9.20 -2.37
N GLY A 81 2.57 8.85 -1.38
CA GLY A 81 4.04 8.79 -1.54
C GLY A 81 4.50 7.72 -2.53
N VAL A 82 3.75 6.62 -2.67
CA VAL A 82 4.11 5.55 -3.62
C VAL A 82 3.55 5.78 -5.02
N PHE A 83 2.77 6.83 -5.22
CA PHE A 83 2.18 7.14 -6.52
C PHE A 83 3.23 7.29 -7.63
N PRO A 84 4.36 7.97 -7.42
CA PRO A 84 5.43 8.02 -8.44
C PRO A 84 5.91 6.63 -8.86
N GLY A 85 5.98 5.69 -7.91
CA GLY A 85 6.31 4.30 -8.22
C GLY A 85 5.27 3.64 -9.11
N ASN A 86 3.99 3.89 -8.85
CA ASN A 86 2.91 3.37 -9.69
C ASN A 86 2.97 3.95 -11.12
N VAL A 87 3.30 5.22 -11.25
CA VAL A 87 3.51 5.85 -12.56
C VAL A 87 4.69 5.21 -13.28
N THR A 88 5.80 5.00 -12.58
CA THR A 88 6.99 4.32 -13.13
C THR A 88 6.63 2.92 -13.62
N MET A 89 5.85 2.17 -12.84
CA MET A 89 5.40 0.84 -13.21
C MET A 89 4.58 0.87 -14.50
N ALA A 90 3.66 1.83 -14.62
CA ALA A 90 2.82 1.97 -15.82
C ALA A 90 3.67 2.30 -17.06
N VAL A 91 4.59 3.24 -16.93
CA VAL A 91 5.46 3.66 -18.03
C VAL A 91 6.38 2.51 -18.50
N ARG A 92 6.84 1.69 -17.55
CA ARG A 92 7.75 0.57 -17.86
C ARG A 92 7.01 -0.73 -18.18
N SER A 93 5.70 -0.75 -18.13
CA SER A 93 4.92 -1.96 -18.34
C SER A 93 5.11 -2.54 -19.74
N ARG A 94 5.12 -3.87 -19.85
CA ARG A 94 5.27 -4.59 -21.11
C ARG A 94 4.30 -5.78 -21.15
N PRO A 95 3.67 -6.04 -22.31
CA PRO A 95 2.78 -7.19 -22.45
C PRO A 95 3.46 -8.53 -22.18
N ASP A 96 4.75 -8.63 -22.44
CA ASP A 96 5.57 -9.84 -22.25
C ASP A 96 6.23 -9.92 -20.87
N ALA A 97 5.87 -9.03 -19.93
CA ALA A 97 6.44 -9.05 -18.60
C ALA A 97 6.14 -10.38 -17.90
N ARG A 98 7.15 -10.95 -17.23
CA ARG A 98 7.02 -12.19 -16.48
C ARG A 98 6.21 -11.99 -15.21
N SER A 99 6.43 -10.87 -14.52
CA SER A 99 5.69 -10.51 -13.31
C SER A 99 4.36 -9.85 -13.68
N TRP A 100 3.30 -10.22 -12.97
CA TRP A 100 1.99 -9.60 -13.17
C TRP A 100 2.03 -8.09 -12.94
N THR A 101 2.91 -7.60 -12.07
CA THR A 101 3.07 -6.17 -11.79
C THR A 101 3.63 -5.40 -12.98
N GLY A 102 4.34 -6.05 -13.88
CA GLY A 102 4.91 -5.41 -15.06
C GLY A 102 3.97 -5.37 -16.27
N LYS A 103 2.80 -6.01 -16.17
CA LYS A 103 1.84 -6.04 -17.30
C LYS A 103 1.04 -4.74 -17.37
N PRO A 104 0.81 -4.19 -18.59
CA PRO A 104 0.12 -2.90 -18.74
C PRO A 104 -1.25 -2.85 -18.09
N VAL A 105 -2.06 -3.91 -18.19
CA VAL A 105 -3.40 -3.94 -17.59
C VAL A 105 -3.34 -3.68 -16.09
N VAL A 106 -2.42 -4.36 -15.41
CA VAL A 106 -2.24 -4.20 -13.96
C VAL A 106 -1.67 -2.83 -13.63
N ALA A 107 -0.62 -2.43 -14.34
CA ALA A 107 0.11 -1.19 -14.06
C ALA A 107 -0.78 0.04 -14.25
N TRP A 108 -1.50 0.12 -15.37
CA TRP A 108 -2.37 1.27 -15.65
C TRP A 108 -3.63 1.26 -14.79
N ALA A 109 -4.17 0.08 -14.45
CA ALA A 109 -5.33 -0.03 -13.58
C ALA A 109 -5.03 0.48 -12.16
N ARG A 110 -3.80 0.35 -11.69
CA ARG A 110 -3.41 0.82 -10.35
C ARG A 110 -3.45 2.33 -10.19
N LEU A 111 -3.28 3.08 -11.28
CA LEU A 111 -3.29 4.55 -11.18
C LEU A 111 -4.64 5.09 -10.73
N PRO A 112 -5.79 4.74 -11.38
CA PRO A 112 -7.08 5.20 -10.88
C PRO A 112 -7.46 4.59 -9.54
N LEU A 113 -6.99 3.38 -9.20
CA LEU A 113 -7.24 2.77 -7.89
C LEU A 113 -6.63 3.56 -6.75
N GLN A 114 -5.62 4.38 -7.01
CA GLN A 114 -5.00 5.25 -6.02
C GLN A 114 -6.03 6.15 -5.34
N VAL A 115 -6.97 6.70 -6.10
CA VAL A 115 -7.98 7.63 -5.58
C VAL A 115 -8.88 6.96 -4.53
N PRO A 116 -9.55 5.82 -4.82
CA PRO A 116 -10.38 5.18 -3.80
C PRO A 116 -9.56 4.65 -2.62
N LEU A 117 -8.32 4.24 -2.82
CA LEU A 117 -7.48 3.78 -1.72
C LEU A 117 -7.13 4.91 -0.75
N VAL A 118 -6.75 6.08 -1.27
CA VAL A 118 -6.47 7.26 -0.43
C VAL A 118 -7.75 7.70 0.27
N ALA A 119 -8.87 7.75 -0.45
CA ALA A 119 -10.17 8.11 0.14
C ALA A 119 -10.54 7.16 1.27
N TRP A 120 -10.30 5.86 1.10
CA TRP A 120 -10.55 4.85 2.12
C TRP A 120 -9.71 5.11 3.38
N ALA A 121 -8.41 5.35 3.22
CA ALA A 121 -7.52 5.64 4.34
C ALA A 121 -7.95 6.90 5.11
N VAL A 122 -8.32 7.97 4.38
CA VAL A 122 -8.81 9.21 4.98
C VAL A 122 -10.14 8.98 5.72
N ALA A 123 -11.03 8.19 5.14
CA ALA A 123 -12.31 7.86 5.77
C ALA A 123 -12.09 7.12 7.10
N VAL A 124 -11.16 6.18 7.14
CA VAL A 124 -10.78 5.48 8.37
C VAL A 124 -10.25 6.47 9.42
N ALA A 125 -9.39 7.40 8.99
CA ALA A 125 -8.82 8.40 9.89
C ALA A 125 -9.87 9.34 10.48
N ARG A 126 -10.98 9.56 9.77
CA ARG A 126 -12.07 10.44 10.19
C ARG A 126 -13.13 9.76 11.04
N GLN A 127 -13.07 8.43 11.18
CA GLN A 127 -14.05 7.72 12.01
C GLN A 127 -13.91 8.14 13.47
N PRO A 128 -15.05 8.37 14.18
CA PRO A 128 -15.00 8.62 15.62
C PRO A 128 -14.39 7.42 16.33
N GLY A 129 -13.56 7.70 17.32
CA GLY A 129 -12.88 6.68 18.11
C GLY A 129 -13.81 5.86 19.01
#